data_3612846ab9076b3fc20f22d7ef1367d3
#
_entry.id   3612846ab9076b3fc20f22d7ef1367d3
#
_cell.length_a   1.000
_cell.length_b   1.000
_cell.length_c   1.000
_cell.angle_alpha   90.00
_cell.angle_beta   90.00
_cell.angle_gamma   90.00
#
_symmetry.space_group_name_H-M   'P 1'
#
loop_
_entity.id
_entity.type
_entity.pdbx_description
1 polymer ?
#
loop_
_entity_poly.entity_id
_entity_poly.type
_entity_poly.pdbx_seq_one_letter_code
_entity_poly.pdbx_strand_id
1 'polypeptide(L)'
;KIVGPDTAQNEVIYKPSLTFWQDGWRRFKKNKLALSFLALTVFFAFLAIFGQHLTKYSYRAQDLTQKFLSPSQGIKTGHYLGTDNLGRDLFARLSQGIRISMELSIVTAIICVIFGTVYGAISAYFGGIIDTIMTRIVEILMIIPSMIYIILLMVVMGNSVKTIIIAMSLTRW
;
A
#
# COMPACT_ATOMS: atom_id res chain seq x y z
N LYS A 1 13.18 -56.66 36.86
CA LYS A 1 12.30 -55.55 37.25
C LYS A 1 12.17 -54.62 36.07
N ILE A 2 11.04 -54.66 35.40
CA ILE A 2 10.71 -53.72 34.35
C ILE A 2 10.15 -52.49 35.05
N VAL A 3 10.89 -51.39 35.03
CA VAL A 3 10.40 -50.09 35.50
C VAL A 3 9.44 -49.62 34.43
N GLY A 4 8.14 -49.56 34.76
CA GLY A 4 7.12 -48.99 33.87
C GLY A 4 7.36 -47.49 33.67
N PRO A 5 6.87 -46.92 32.58
CA PRO A 5 7.01 -45.50 32.33
C PRO A 5 6.35 -44.67 33.45
N ASP A 6 7.11 -43.75 33.98
CA ASP A 6 6.68 -42.86 35.06
C ASP A 6 5.59 -41.91 34.53
N THR A 7 4.34 -42.29 34.77
CA THR A 7 3.15 -41.56 34.29
C THR A 7 2.86 -40.30 35.09
N ALA A 8 3.73 -39.92 36.05
CA ALA A 8 3.49 -38.81 36.96
C ALA A 8 3.96 -37.44 36.44
N GLN A 9 4.54 -37.34 35.25
CA GLN A 9 5.05 -36.08 34.68
C GLN A 9 4.44 -35.65 33.34
N ASN A 10 3.26 -36.11 33.01
CA ASN A 10 2.48 -35.42 32.00
C ASN A 10 1.92 -34.13 32.58
N GLU A 11 2.77 -33.12 32.75
CA GLU A 11 2.29 -31.74 32.90
C GLU A 11 1.45 -31.40 31.70
N VAL A 12 0.16 -31.54 31.84
CA VAL A 12 -0.82 -31.03 30.84
C VAL A 12 -0.68 -29.51 30.89
N ILE A 13 0.14 -29.01 30.01
CA ILE A 13 0.27 -27.55 29.81
C ILE A 13 -1.06 -27.06 29.24
N TYR A 14 -1.97 -26.66 30.12
CA TYR A 14 -3.20 -25.95 29.74
C TYR A 14 -2.84 -24.56 29.22
N LYS A 15 -2.36 -24.51 27.97
CA LYS A 15 -2.38 -23.24 27.27
C LYS A 15 -3.82 -22.94 26.89
N PRO A 16 -4.40 -21.79 27.31
CA PRO A 16 -5.74 -21.41 26.86
C PRO A 16 -5.77 -21.45 25.32
N SER A 17 -6.79 -22.11 24.77
CA SER A 17 -7.00 -22.16 23.33
C SER A 17 -7.31 -20.76 22.83
N LEU A 18 -6.32 -20.13 22.19
CA LEU A 18 -6.51 -18.83 21.55
C LEU A 18 -7.17 -19.03 20.19
N THR A 19 -8.10 -18.16 19.85
CA THR A 19 -8.63 -18.12 18.48
C THR A 19 -7.52 -17.67 17.51
N PHE A 20 -7.64 -18.04 16.24
CA PHE A 20 -6.69 -17.67 15.19
C PHE A 20 -6.33 -16.16 15.22
N TRP A 21 -7.34 -15.30 15.34
CA TRP A 21 -7.15 -13.84 15.40
C TRP A 21 -6.45 -13.36 16.67
N GLN A 22 -6.74 -13.98 17.80
CA GLN A 22 -6.10 -13.64 19.08
C GLN A 22 -4.61 -14.02 19.07
N ASP A 23 -4.26 -15.20 18.53
CA ASP A 23 -2.86 -15.61 18.43
C ASP A 23 -2.11 -14.76 17.41
N GLY A 24 -2.70 -14.49 16.25
CA GLY A 24 -2.13 -13.60 15.23
C GLY A 24 -1.85 -12.20 15.79
N TRP A 25 -2.82 -11.60 16.50
CA TRP A 25 -2.67 -10.29 17.12
C TRP A 25 -1.63 -10.29 18.24
N ARG A 26 -1.58 -11.33 19.04
CA ARG A 26 -0.56 -11.51 20.10
C ARG A 26 0.85 -11.56 19.52
N ARG A 27 1.06 -12.33 18.43
CA ARG A 27 2.35 -12.41 17.73
C ARG A 27 2.73 -11.10 17.10
N PHE A 28 1.78 -10.44 16.45
CA PHE A 28 1.97 -9.13 15.82
C PHE A 28 2.43 -8.07 16.84
N LYS A 29 1.78 -7.98 18.00
CA LYS A 29 2.16 -7.04 19.08
C LYS A 29 3.57 -7.28 19.62
N LYS A 30 4.10 -8.50 19.56
CA LYS A 30 5.45 -8.81 19.99
C LYS A 30 6.51 -8.35 19.00
N ASN A 31 6.14 -8.15 17.74
CA ASN A 31 7.05 -7.68 16.70
C ASN A 31 7.07 -6.16 16.66
N LYS A 32 8.08 -5.57 17.32
CA LYS A 32 8.26 -4.11 17.39
C LYS A 32 8.36 -3.45 16.00
N LEU A 33 9.03 -4.14 15.05
CA LEU A 33 9.19 -3.66 13.69
C LEU A 33 7.84 -3.59 12.97
N ALA A 34 7.01 -4.63 13.09
CA ALA A 34 5.67 -4.64 12.51
C ALA A 34 4.77 -3.53 13.10
N LEU A 35 4.87 -3.29 14.42
CA LEU A 35 4.15 -2.17 15.07
C LEU A 35 4.62 -0.81 14.54
N SER A 36 5.93 -0.62 14.36
CA SER A 36 6.47 0.63 13.82
C SER A 36 5.95 0.90 12.41
N PHE A 37 5.94 -0.11 11.54
CA PHE A 37 5.40 0.04 10.18
C PHE A 37 3.89 0.23 10.16
N LEU A 38 3.15 -0.41 11.06
CA LEU A 38 1.72 -0.15 11.21
C LEU A 38 1.48 1.31 11.62
N ALA A 39 2.22 1.81 12.61
CA ALA A 39 2.11 3.19 13.06
C ALA A 39 2.42 4.18 11.92
N LEU A 40 3.46 3.90 11.13
CA LEU A 40 3.82 4.70 9.97
C LEU A 40 2.71 4.68 8.89
N THR A 41 2.13 3.51 8.63
CA THR A 41 1.02 3.36 7.68
C THR A 41 -0.21 4.15 8.15
N VAL A 42 -0.57 4.06 9.43
CA VAL A 42 -1.67 4.83 10.02
C VAL A 42 -1.40 6.32 9.94
N PHE A 43 -0.17 6.76 10.19
CA PHE A 43 0.23 8.16 10.05
C PHE A 43 0.05 8.67 8.60
N PHE A 44 0.49 7.92 7.60
CA PHE A 44 0.27 8.30 6.20
C PHE A 44 -1.21 8.26 5.81
N ALA A 45 -1.98 7.28 6.31
CA ALA A 45 -3.42 7.24 6.09
C ALA A 45 -4.12 8.47 6.71
N PHE A 46 -3.71 8.89 7.90
CA PHE A 46 -4.18 10.12 8.52
C PHE A 46 -3.86 11.35 7.66
N LEU A 47 -2.62 11.48 7.18
CA LEU A 47 -2.24 12.58 6.28
C LEU A 47 -2.99 12.54 4.94
N ALA A 48 -3.27 11.36 4.39
CA ALA A 48 -4.05 11.20 3.16
C ALA A 48 -5.48 11.75 3.30
N ILE A 49 -6.10 11.54 4.47
CA ILE A 49 -7.48 11.94 4.74
C ILE A 49 -7.55 13.40 5.21
N PHE A 50 -6.73 13.76 6.18
CA PHE A 50 -6.83 15.03 6.90
C PHE A 50 -5.80 16.07 6.47
N GLY A 51 -4.72 15.69 5.77
CA GLY A 51 -3.61 16.58 5.46
C GLY A 51 -4.00 17.86 4.74
N GLN A 52 -4.98 17.81 3.84
CA GLN A 52 -5.50 19.01 3.16
C GLN A 52 -6.24 19.97 4.10
N HIS A 53 -6.79 19.48 5.21
CA HIS A 53 -7.48 20.30 6.21
C HIS A 53 -6.54 20.90 7.25
N LEU A 54 -5.30 20.42 7.32
CA LEU A 54 -4.28 20.93 8.23
C LEU A 54 -3.59 22.19 7.71
N THR A 55 -3.77 22.54 6.45
CA THR A 55 -3.23 23.76 5.84
C THR A 55 -4.36 24.65 5.31
N LYS A 56 -4.11 25.95 5.29
CA LYS A 56 -5.04 26.95 4.72
C LYS A 56 -4.92 27.05 3.20
N TYR A 57 -3.85 26.50 2.64
CA TYR A 57 -3.49 26.67 1.24
C TYR A 57 -3.96 25.49 0.40
N SER A 58 -4.49 25.80 -0.78
CA SER A 58 -4.75 24.77 -1.79
C SER A 58 -3.44 24.30 -2.43
N TYR A 59 -3.33 23.00 -2.71
CA TYR A 59 -2.17 22.46 -3.43
C TYR A 59 -1.96 23.04 -4.84
N ARG A 60 -2.97 23.73 -5.40
CA ARG A 60 -2.93 24.39 -6.72
C ARG A 60 -2.63 25.89 -6.62
N ALA A 61 -2.89 26.52 -5.47
CA ALA A 61 -2.69 27.95 -5.31
C ALA A 61 -1.20 28.29 -5.53
N GLN A 62 -0.97 29.38 -6.27
CA GLN A 62 0.37 29.89 -6.58
C GLN A 62 0.45 31.32 -6.07
N ASP A 63 1.55 31.63 -5.38
CA ASP A 63 1.88 32.98 -4.96
C ASP A 63 3.34 33.29 -5.33
N LEU A 64 3.50 34.00 -6.43
CA LEU A 64 4.81 34.32 -6.96
C LEU A 64 5.60 35.29 -6.07
N THR A 65 4.98 35.90 -5.06
CA THR A 65 5.66 36.78 -4.07
C THR A 65 6.33 35.96 -2.97
N GLN A 66 5.89 34.69 -2.77
CA GLN A 66 6.36 33.80 -1.73
C GLN A 66 7.10 32.57 -2.27
N LYS A 67 7.97 32.78 -3.27
CA LYS A 67 8.77 31.70 -3.87
C LYS A 67 9.90 31.28 -2.96
N PHE A 68 10.21 29.96 -2.98
CA PHE A 68 11.34 29.37 -2.29
C PHE A 68 11.45 29.71 -0.80
N LEU A 69 10.31 29.90 -0.13
CA LEU A 69 10.36 30.05 1.33
C LEU A 69 10.89 28.77 1.96
N SER A 70 11.90 28.92 2.81
CA SER A 70 12.35 27.81 3.66
C SER A 70 11.30 27.49 4.73
N PRO A 71 11.31 26.28 5.33
CA PRO A 71 10.37 25.96 6.41
C PRO A 71 10.38 26.97 7.55
N SER A 72 11.57 27.49 7.93
CA SER A 72 11.70 28.49 8.99
C SER A 72 11.04 29.85 8.66
N GLN A 73 11.05 30.25 7.40
CA GLN A 73 10.38 31.45 6.91
C GLN A 73 8.89 31.21 6.69
N GLY A 74 8.55 30.06 6.13
CA GLY A 74 7.18 29.67 5.79
C GLY A 74 6.28 29.48 6.99
N ILE A 75 6.78 29.05 8.15
CA ILE A 75 6.00 28.89 9.37
C ILE A 75 5.31 30.20 9.76
N LYS A 76 5.97 31.36 9.57
CA LYS A 76 5.40 32.67 9.89
C LYS A 76 4.20 33.04 9.02
N THR A 77 4.16 32.54 7.80
CA THR A 77 3.08 32.77 6.82
C THR A 77 2.08 31.61 6.76
N GLY A 78 2.34 30.49 7.49
CA GLY A 78 1.48 29.32 7.51
C GLY A 78 1.88 28.22 6.51
N HIS A 79 3.01 28.38 5.82
CA HIS A 79 3.60 27.36 4.94
C HIS A 79 4.55 26.46 5.74
N TYR A 80 4.03 25.40 6.37
CA TYR A 80 4.79 24.56 7.32
C TYR A 80 6.07 23.95 6.75
N LEU A 81 6.08 23.53 5.48
CA LEU A 81 7.24 22.99 4.79
C LEU A 81 7.86 23.99 3.79
N GLY A 82 7.43 25.26 3.83
CA GLY A 82 7.85 26.26 2.87
C GLY A 82 7.12 26.16 1.53
N THR A 83 7.68 26.81 0.50
CA THR A 83 7.08 26.91 -0.82
C THR A 83 8.04 26.50 -1.93
N ASP A 84 7.49 26.13 -3.09
CA ASP A 84 8.27 25.79 -4.28
C ASP A 84 8.60 27.04 -5.16
N ASN A 85 9.14 26.78 -6.36
CA ASN A 85 9.50 27.78 -7.35
C ASN A 85 8.31 28.61 -7.89
N LEU A 86 7.09 28.14 -7.69
CA LEU A 86 5.85 28.84 -8.06
C LEU A 86 5.11 29.42 -6.85
N GLY A 87 5.74 29.38 -5.65
CA GLY A 87 5.13 29.83 -4.41
C GLY A 87 3.99 28.93 -3.92
N ARG A 88 3.93 27.66 -4.36
CA ARG A 88 2.91 26.71 -3.91
C ARG A 88 3.33 26.08 -2.59
N ASP A 89 2.36 25.87 -1.70
CA ASP A 89 2.59 25.26 -0.39
C ASP A 89 3.05 23.80 -0.51
N LEU A 90 4.24 23.52 -0.01
CA LEU A 90 4.83 22.16 -0.10
C LEU A 90 4.08 21.16 0.77
N PHE A 91 3.54 21.56 1.93
CA PHE A 91 2.76 20.66 2.79
C PHE A 91 1.43 20.27 2.13
N ALA A 92 0.70 21.21 1.52
CA ALA A 92 -0.52 20.93 0.79
C ALA A 92 -0.26 19.96 -0.39
N ARG A 93 0.84 20.15 -1.11
CA ARG A 93 1.24 19.29 -2.23
C ARG A 93 1.65 17.90 -1.77
N LEU A 94 2.42 17.81 -0.69
CA LEU A 94 2.81 16.53 -0.09
C LEU A 94 1.58 15.74 0.34
N SER A 95 0.65 16.38 1.06
CA SER A 95 -0.59 15.76 1.52
C SER A 95 -1.44 15.24 0.36
N GLN A 96 -1.54 16.02 -0.73
CA GLN A 96 -2.25 15.60 -1.95
C GLN A 96 -1.53 14.42 -2.63
N GLY A 97 -0.21 14.44 -2.69
CA GLY A 97 0.58 13.33 -3.23
C GLY A 97 0.39 12.04 -2.43
N ILE A 98 0.43 12.11 -1.11
CA ILE A 98 0.15 10.98 -0.21
C ILE A 98 -1.26 10.42 -0.45
N ARG A 99 -2.26 11.29 -0.56
CA ARG A 99 -3.65 10.88 -0.83
C ARG A 99 -3.77 10.09 -2.13
N ILE A 100 -3.22 10.63 -3.22
CA ILE A 100 -3.25 9.94 -4.54
C ILE A 100 -2.49 8.61 -4.48
N SER A 101 -1.33 8.58 -3.82
CA SER A 101 -0.52 7.36 -3.69
C SER A 101 -1.24 6.29 -2.87
N MET A 102 -1.89 6.66 -1.77
CA MET A 102 -2.67 5.73 -0.94
C MET A 102 -3.90 5.20 -1.68
N GLU A 103 -4.65 6.07 -2.36
CA GLU A 103 -5.79 5.68 -3.19
C GLU A 103 -5.37 4.70 -4.28
N LEU A 104 -4.32 5.03 -5.03
CA LEU A 104 -3.75 4.18 -6.06
C LEU A 104 -3.34 2.81 -5.51
N SER A 105 -2.60 2.80 -4.40
CA SER A 105 -2.09 1.57 -3.79
C SER A 105 -3.20 0.66 -3.27
N ILE A 106 -4.19 1.22 -2.55
CA ILE A 106 -5.29 0.44 -1.97
C ILE A 106 -6.15 -0.16 -3.07
N VAL A 107 -6.57 0.64 -4.05
CA VAL A 107 -7.45 0.16 -5.14
C VAL A 107 -6.72 -0.89 -5.99
N THR A 108 -5.47 -0.63 -6.36
CA THR A 108 -4.67 -1.61 -7.11
C THR A 108 -4.47 -2.91 -6.31
N ALA A 109 -4.16 -2.82 -5.01
CA ALA A 109 -3.98 -4.01 -4.18
C ALA A 109 -5.27 -4.86 -4.10
N ILE A 110 -6.43 -4.24 -3.92
CA ILE A 110 -7.72 -4.94 -3.89
C ILE A 110 -7.96 -5.67 -5.22
N ILE A 111 -7.77 -4.97 -6.34
CA ILE A 111 -7.93 -5.57 -7.67
C ILE A 111 -6.97 -6.75 -7.85
N CYS A 112 -5.68 -6.56 -7.53
CA CYS A 112 -4.67 -7.62 -7.65
C CYS A 112 -4.98 -8.84 -6.78
N VAL A 113 -5.44 -8.64 -5.53
CA VAL A 113 -5.82 -9.75 -4.64
C VAL A 113 -7.01 -10.52 -5.21
N ILE A 114 -8.05 -9.83 -5.67
CA ILE A 114 -9.24 -10.49 -6.24
C ILE A 114 -8.87 -11.25 -7.51
N PHE A 115 -8.27 -10.56 -8.49
CA PHE A 115 -7.91 -11.18 -9.77
C PHE A 115 -6.87 -12.28 -9.62
N GLY A 116 -5.79 -12.03 -8.88
CA GLY A 116 -4.73 -13.02 -8.66
C GLY A 116 -5.24 -14.26 -7.93
N THR A 117 -6.10 -14.08 -6.91
CA THR A 117 -6.69 -15.23 -6.19
C THR A 117 -7.60 -16.04 -7.10
N VAL A 118 -8.49 -15.39 -7.85
CA VAL A 118 -9.41 -16.09 -8.77
C VAL A 118 -8.62 -16.79 -9.88
N TYR A 119 -7.67 -16.09 -10.48
CA TYR A 119 -6.82 -16.65 -11.55
C TYR A 119 -6.01 -17.85 -11.04
N GLY A 120 -5.32 -17.69 -9.92
CA GLY A 120 -4.54 -18.76 -9.32
C GLY A 120 -5.40 -19.93 -8.86
N ALA A 121 -6.60 -19.70 -8.33
CA ALA A 121 -7.54 -20.75 -7.96
C ALA A 121 -8.03 -21.54 -9.18
N ILE A 122 -8.36 -20.88 -10.29
CA ILE A 122 -8.75 -21.53 -11.54
C ILE A 122 -7.58 -22.39 -12.07
N SER A 123 -6.38 -21.82 -12.14
CA SER A 123 -5.17 -22.50 -12.58
C SER A 123 -4.91 -23.76 -11.76
N ALA A 124 -4.93 -23.65 -10.43
CA ALA A 124 -4.70 -24.76 -9.51
C ALA A 124 -5.80 -25.83 -9.55
N TYR A 125 -7.07 -25.42 -9.73
CA TYR A 125 -8.21 -26.32 -9.75
C TYR A 125 -8.22 -27.22 -10.99
N PHE A 126 -7.98 -26.65 -12.18
CA PHE A 126 -7.99 -27.40 -13.42
C PHE A 126 -6.66 -28.11 -13.69
N GLY A 127 -5.53 -27.52 -13.30
CA GLY A 127 -4.20 -28.09 -13.47
C GLY A 127 -3.81 -28.35 -14.92
N GLY A 128 -2.76 -29.15 -15.13
CA GLY A 128 -2.37 -29.69 -16.44
C GLY A 128 -2.18 -28.63 -17.53
N ILE A 129 -2.87 -28.81 -18.66
CA ILE A 129 -2.74 -27.91 -19.83
C ILE A 129 -3.29 -26.51 -19.52
N ILE A 130 -4.36 -26.39 -18.75
CA ILE A 130 -4.97 -25.11 -18.38
C ILE A 130 -3.99 -24.29 -17.53
N ASP A 131 -3.40 -24.89 -16.50
CA ASP A 131 -2.37 -24.26 -15.67
C ASP A 131 -1.18 -23.81 -16.52
N THR A 132 -0.70 -24.68 -17.42
CA THR A 132 0.40 -24.35 -18.33
C THR A 132 0.09 -23.14 -19.20
N ILE A 133 -1.10 -23.08 -19.81
CA ILE A 133 -1.51 -21.94 -20.65
C ILE A 133 -1.63 -20.66 -19.82
N MET A 134 -2.29 -20.75 -18.67
CA MET A 134 -2.47 -19.60 -17.78
C MET A 134 -1.12 -19.05 -17.30
N THR A 135 -0.19 -19.91 -16.91
CA THR A 135 1.17 -19.52 -16.52
C THR A 135 1.90 -18.83 -17.68
N ARG A 136 1.79 -19.35 -18.91
CA ARG A 136 2.41 -18.71 -20.08
C ARG A 136 1.85 -17.32 -20.37
N ILE A 137 0.55 -17.09 -20.17
CA ILE A 137 -0.04 -15.76 -20.32
C ILE A 137 0.61 -14.78 -19.33
N VAL A 138 0.73 -15.18 -18.06
CA VAL A 138 1.38 -14.33 -17.03
C VAL A 138 2.84 -14.06 -17.38
N GLU A 139 3.60 -15.08 -17.81
CA GLU A 139 5.00 -14.91 -18.23
C GLU A 139 5.14 -13.89 -19.36
N ILE A 140 4.29 -13.97 -20.39
CA ILE A 140 4.30 -13.02 -21.52
C ILE A 140 4.02 -11.60 -21.02
N LEU A 141 3.03 -11.43 -20.15
CA LEU A 141 2.70 -10.11 -19.59
C LEU A 141 3.84 -9.53 -18.74
N MET A 142 4.56 -10.38 -18.01
CA MET A 142 5.69 -9.95 -17.18
C MET A 142 6.95 -9.55 -17.97
N ILE A 143 7.13 -10.05 -19.18
CA ILE A 143 8.28 -9.68 -20.05
C ILE A 143 8.23 -8.19 -20.42
N ILE A 144 7.04 -7.62 -20.60
CA ILE A 144 6.89 -6.24 -20.99
C ILE A 144 7.04 -5.32 -19.75
N PRO A 145 7.99 -4.37 -19.76
CA PRO A 145 8.12 -3.44 -18.66
C PRO A 145 6.82 -2.68 -18.37
N SER A 146 6.38 -2.66 -17.09
CA SER A 146 5.10 -2.04 -16.69
C SER A 146 4.96 -0.58 -17.12
N MET A 147 6.07 0.16 -17.21
CA MET A 147 6.08 1.55 -17.70
C MET A 147 5.53 1.67 -19.11
N ILE A 148 5.77 0.68 -19.98
CA ILE A 148 5.27 0.70 -21.37
C ILE A 148 3.75 0.62 -21.38
N TYR A 149 3.16 -0.27 -20.56
CA TYR A 149 1.70 -0.35 -20.40
C TYR A 149 1.11 0.95 -19.88
N ILE A 150 1.74 1.55 -18.87
CA ILE A 150 1.27 2.81 -18.30
C ILE A 150 1.25 3.91 -19.35
N ILE A 151 2.36 4.09 -20.09
CA ILE A 151 2.46 5.12 -21.13
C ILE A 151 1.46 4.88 -22.25
N LEU A 152 1.37 3.64 -22.74
CA LEU A 152 0.44 3.28 -23.84
C LEU A 152 -1.02 3.55 -23.44
N LEU A 153 -1.41 3.12 -22.24
CA LEU A 153 -2.77 3.35 -21.76
C LEU A 153 -3.05 4.84 -21.51
N MET A 154 -2.06 5.60 -21.03
CA MET A 154 -2.20 7.06 -20.89
C MET A 154 -2.41 7.76 -22.23
N VAL A 155 -1.77 7.29 -23.31
CA VAL A 155 -1.98 7.84 -24.64
C VAL A 155 -3.39 7.54 -25.17
N VAL A 156 -3.89 6.31 -24.94
CA VAL A 156 -5.19 5.86 -25.45
C VAL A 156 -6.36 6.34 -24.59
N MET A 157 -6.25 6.24 -23.27
CA MET A 157 -7.35 6.51 -22.32
C MET A 157 -7.25 7.88 -21.65
N GLY A 158 -6.17 8.63 -21.92
CA GLY A 158 -5.91 9.91 -21.29
C GLY A 158 -5.17 9.79 -19.96
N ASN A 159 -4.63 10.94 -19.52
CA ASN A 159 -3.81 11.06 -18.30
C ASN A 159 -4.70 11.21 -17.07
N SER A 160 -5.04 10.11 -16.42
CA SER A 160 -5.87 10.09 -15.22
C SER A 160 -5.39 9.04 -14.21
N VAL A 161 -5.76 9.23 -12.92
CA VAL A 161 -5.49 8.25 -11.87
C VAL A 161 -6.14 6.90 -12.20
N LYS A 162 -7.33 6.91 -12.79
CA LYS A 162 -8.03 5.69 -13.23
C LYS A 162 -7.21 4.90 -14.26
N THR A 163 -6.63 5.58 -15.25
CA THR A 163 -5.78 4.96 -16.26
C THR A 163 -4.56 4.29 -15.62
N ILE A 164 -3.95 4.94 -14.65
CA ILE A 164 -2.79 4.38 -13.91
C ILE A 164 -3.22 3.13 -13.13
N ILE A 165 -4.37 3.17 -12.43
CA ILE A 165 -4.91 2.01 -11.71
C ILE A 165 -5.11 0.81 -12.64
N ILE A 166 -5.74 1.03 -13.79
CA ILE A 166 -5.98 -0.01 -14.80
C ILE A 166 -4.64 -0.59 -15.28
N ALA A 167 -3.70 0.27 -15.65
CA ALA A 167 -2.39 -0.14 -16.15
C ALA A 167 -1.60 -0.96 -15.11
N MET A 168 -1.59 -0.51 -13.84
CA MET A 168 -0.91 -1.22 -12.76
C MET A 168 -1.60 -2.55 -12.42
N SER A 169 -2.93 -2.57 -12.44
CA SER A 169 -3.69 -3.79 -12.17
C SER A 169 -3.51 -4.83 -13.27
N LEU A 170 -3.30 -4.41 -14.52
CA LEU A 170 -3.11 -5.33 -15.64
C LEU A 170 -1.81 -6.14 -15.56
N THR A 171 -0.81 -5.62 -14.84
CA THR A 171 0.55 -6.18 -14.85
C THR A 171 1.00 -6.76 -13.50
N ARG A 172 0.21 -6.63 -12.43
CA ARG A 172 0.65 -6.96 -11.07
C ARG A 172 -0.25 -7.94 -10.31
N TRP A 173 -1.26 -8.50 -10.94
CA TRP A 173 -2.13 -9.52 -10.33
C TRP A 173 -1.59 -10.94 -10.38
#